data_b3bb6d1b678a2520b2d86b0dbbff4aa8
#
_entry.id   b3bb6d1b678a2520b2d86b0dbbff4aa8
#
_cell.length_a   1.000
_cell.length_b   1.000
_cell.length_c   1.000
_cell.angle_alpha   90.00
_cell.angle_beta   90.00
_cell.angle_gamma   90.00
#
_symmetry.space_group_name_H-M   'P 1'
#
loop_
_entity.id
_entity.type
_entity.pdbx_description
1 polymer ?
#
loop_
_entity_poly.entity_id
_entity_poly.type
_entity_poly.pdbx_seq_one_letter_code
_entity_poly.pdbx_strand_id
1 'polypeptide(L)'
;MTALSDYFKDLRDIYNTGSAVRETSYYSTFETMTNAYGKELKPRVRCVINLQNKGAGIPDAGFFTASQFQRGENEPRAGQLPERGCAEIKSTREDVLKIAASEQVAKYLEFYGAVLVTNYRDFLLIGKDAHGKAEHLERFPFAESEAEFWKEVRADASAFAAKFETSFAEFIKRVFLHAVPLTKPEDVAWFLASYAREAKEQVERAKDLPSLQALRKTLEEALGMTFRGEEGEHFFRSTLIQTLFYGVFSAWVLWSKKNEADEKFDWRTASHELKVPMIAALYYQVAEPTQLKKLGLVELLNQSNKVLNRIVKQEFFRKFSESHAVQYLHFRNGLNFKHFSVIINRMLLV
;
A
#
# COMPACT_ATOMS: atom_id res chain seq x y z
N MET A 1 9.06 -15.46 -16.25
CA MET A 1 7.69 -15.49 -15.76
C MET A 1 7.69 -14.85 -14.38
N THR A 2 6.64 -14.15 -14.02
CA THR A 2 6.54 -13.45 -12.74
C THR A 2 5.74 -14.27 -11.74
N ALA A 3 5.90 -14.00 -10.43
CA ALA A 3 5.20 -14.73 -9.38
C ALA A 3 3.67 -14.66 -9.54
N LEU A 4 3.15 -13.52 -9.97
CA LEU A 4 1.70 -13.34 -10.20
C LEU A 4 1.22 -14.10 -11.45
N SER A 5 2.04 -14.14 -12.52
CA SER A 5 1.72 -14.93 -13.73
C SER A 5 1.63 -16.42 -13.41
N ASP A 6 2.58 -16.93 -12.64
CA ASP A 6 2.60 -18.34 -12.23
C ASP A 6 1.41 -18.64 -11.30
N TYR A 7 1.10 -17.73 -10.35
CA TYR A 7 -0.07 -17.82 -9.48
C TYR A 7 -1.38 -17.99 -10.26
N PHE A 8 -1.64 -17.14 -11.26
CA PHE A 8 -2.88 -17.24 -12.04
C PHE A 8 -2.93 -18.48 -12.94
N LYS A 9 -1.78 -18.93 -13.47
CA LYS A 9 -1.71 -20.18 -14.22
C LYS A 9 -2.06 -21.39 -13.36
N ASP A 10 -1.47 -21.46 -12.19
CA ASP A 10 -1.73 -22.57 -11.24
C ASP A 10 -3.19 -22.57 -10.81
N LEU A 11 -3.76 -21.40 -10.47
CA LEU A 11 -5.18 -21.27 -10.15
C LEU A 11 -6.06 -21.78 -11.30
N ARG A 12 -5.77 -21.37 -12.53
CA ARG A 12 -6.49 -21.81 -13.73
C ARG A 12 -6.41 -23.31 -13.94
N ASP A 13 -5.22 -23.86 -13.83
CA ASP A 13 -4.96 -25.27 -14.10
C ASP A 13 -5.67 -26.15 -13.06
N ILE A 14 -5.63 -25.78 -11.77
CA ILE A 14 -6.39 -26.44 -10.70
C ILE A 14 -7.90 -26.31 -10.95
N TYR A 15 -8.38 -25.11 -11.28
CA TYR A 15 -9.80 -24.86 -11.57
C TYR A 15 -10.33 -25.74 -12.71
N ASN A 16 -9.53 -25.88 -13.78
CA ASN A 16 -9.90 -26.63 -14.98
C ASN A 16 -9.96 -28.17 -14.73
N THR A 17 -9.40 -28.69 -13.62
CA THR A 17 -9.55 -30.11 -13.27
C THR A 17 -11.00 -30.47 -12.96
N GLY A 18 -11.83 -29.49 -12.58
CA GLY A 18 -13.22 -29.72 -12.16
C GLY A 18 -13.40 -30.47 -10.84
N SER A 19 -12.32 -31.01 -10.27
CA SER A 19 -12.32 -31.87 -9.05
C SER A 19 -11.71 -31.16 -7.85
N ALA A 20 -11.24 -29.92 -7.99
CA ALA A 20 -10.57 -29.19 -6.94
C ALA A 20 -11.52 -28.82 -5.79
N VAL A 21 -11.06 -29.05 -4.55
CA VAL A 21 -11.68 -28.46 -3.36
C VAL A 21 -11.39 -26.96 -3.40
N ARG A 22 -12.45 -26.16 -3.50
CA ARG A 22 -12.38 -24.73 -3.88
C ARG A 22 -11.58 -23.82 -2.94
N GLU A 23 -11.25 -24.28 -1.77
CA GLU A 23 -10.47 -23.54 -0.79
C GLU A 23 -9.06 -24.13 -0.69
N THR A 24 -8.94 -25.35 -0.23
CA THR A 24 -7.66 -25.96 0.16
C THR A 24 -6.77 -26.35 -1.02
N SER A 25 -7.34 -26.65 -2.19
CA SER A 25 -6.56 -27.01 -3.39
C SER A 25 -5.65 -25.89 -3.89
N TYR A 26 -5.92 -24.64 -3.51
CA TYR A 26 -5.14 -23.47 -3.93
C TYR A 26 -4.14 -22.99 -2.87
N TYR A 27 -4.03 -23.64 -1.70
CA TYR A 27 -3.14 -23.20 -0.61
C TYR A 27 -1.67 -23.16 -1.04
N SER A 28 -1.20 -24.18 -1.75
CA SER A 28 0.19 -24.24 -2.24
C SER A 28 0.52 -23.12 -3.22
N THR A 29 -0.45 -22.75 -4.06
CA THR A 29 -0.32 -21.65 -5.02
C THR A 29 -0.22 -20.30 -4.30
N PHE A 30 -1.05 -20.07 -3.29
CA PHE A 30 -0.98 -18.89 -2.42
C PHE A 30 0.36 -18.84 -1.67
N GLU A 31 0.80 -19.93 -1.09
CA GLU A 31 2.08 -20.03 -0.37
C GLU A 31 3.25 -19.72 -1.30
N THR A 32 3.29 -20.32 -2.49
CA THR A 32 4.36 -20.11 -3.48
C THR A 32 4.46 -18.65 -3.90
N MET A 33 3.33 -18.03 -4.24
CA MET A 33 3.25 -16.62 -4.63
C MET A 33 3.73 -15.70 -3.50
N THR A 34 3.18 -15.86 -2.31
CA THR A 34 3.53 -15.00 -1.16
C THR A 34 4.99 -15.18 -0.74
N ASN A 35 5.54 -16.40 -0.83
CA ASN A 35 6.96 -16.67 -0.59
C ASN A 35 7.87 -16.04 -1.64
N ALA A 36 7.45 -15.98 -2.91
CA ALA A 36 8.22 -15.30 -3.95
C ALA A 36 8.41 -13.81 -3.63
N TYR A 37 7.34 -13.10 -3.24
CA TYR A 37 7.43 -11.69 -2.82
C TYR A 37 8.15 -11.51 -1.48
N GLY A 38 7.89 -12.38 -0.51
CA GLY A 38 8.52 -12.32 0.82
C GLY A 38 10.02 -12.54 0.80
N LYS A 39 10.53 -13.31 -0.18
CA LYS A 39 11.96 -13.57 -0.40
C LYS A 39 12.77 -12.32 -0.70
N GLU A 40 12.16 -11.32 -1.32
CA GLU A 40 12.81 -10.05 -1.69
C GLU A 40 12.96 -9.08 -0.51
N LEU A 41 12.25 -9.33 0.60
CA LEU A 41 12.27 -8.46 1.76
C LEU A 41 13.52 -8.65 2.63
N LYS A 42 13.82 -7.62 3.43
CA LYS A 42 14.89 -7.65 4.45
C LYS A 42 14.33 -7.14 5.79
N PRO A 43 14.10 -8.01 6.79
CA PRO A 43 14.29 -9.47 6.75
C PRO A 43 13.30 -10.15 5.79
N ARG A 44 13.70 -11.31 5.24
CA ARG A 44 12.81 -12.14 4.43
C ARG A 44 11.58 -12.54 5.23
N VAL A 45 10.44 -12.61 4.54
CA VAL A 45 9.18 -13.11 5.10
C VAL A 45 8.83 -14.42 4.42
N ARG A 46 8.41 -15.41 5.19
CA ARG A 46 7.94 -16.71 4.70
C ARG A 46 6.51 -16.92 5.11
N CYS A 47 5.71 -17.32 4.16
CA CYS A 47 4.37 -17.86 4.39
C CYS A 47 4.50 -19.34 4.76
N VAL A 48 3.79 -19.75 5.79
CA VAL A 48 3.64 -21.16 6.19
C VAL A 48 2.16 -21.44 6.29
N ILE A 49 1.68 -22.44 5.54
CA ILE A 49 0.26 -22.86 5.55
C ILE A 49 -0.01 -23.87 6.66
N ASN A 50 -1.29 -24.08 6.98
CA ASN A 50 -1.77 -25.04 7.95
C ASN A 50 -1.10 -24.93 9.32
N LEU A 51 -1.19 -23.74 9.92
CA LEU A 51 -0.60 -23.49 11.23
C LEU A 51 -1.23 -24.35 12.33
N GLN A 52 -0.43 -24.70 13.33
CA GLN A 52 -0.95 -25.33 14.55
C GLN A 52 -1.76 -24.33 15.37
N ASN A 53 -2.82 -24.81 16.04
CA ASN A 53 -3.58 -24.00 16.97
C ASN A 53 -2.69 -23.51 18.13
N LYS A 54 -2.64 -22.20 18.30
CA LYS A 54 -1.88 -21.52 19.37
C LYS A 54 -2.80 -20.81 20.38
N GLY A 55 -4.11 -21.13 20.37
CA GLY A 55 -5.10 -20.57 21.31
C GLY A 55 -6.18 -19.72 20.67
N ALA A 56 -5.98 -19.24 19.44
CA ALA A 56 -6.98 -18.42 18.72
C ALA A 56 -7.72 -19.20 17.60
N GLY A 57 -7.40 -20.48 17.43
CA GLY A 57 -7.85 -21.29 16.30
C GLY A 57 -6.67 -21.62 15.37
N ILE A 58 -6.99 -22.09 14.17
CA ILE A 58 -6.02 -22.50 13.15
C ILE A 58 -6.18 -21.56 11.95
N PRO A 59 -5.36 -20.49 11.81
CA PRO A 59 -5.36 -19.71 10.60
C PRO A 59 -4.80 -20.52 9.42
N ASP A 60 -5.27 -20.26 8.22
CA ASP A 60 -4.88 -20.97 7.02
C ASP A 60 -3.40 -20.78 6.69
N ALA A 61 -2.85 -19.59 6.98
CA ALA A 61 -1.42 -19.31 6.85
C ALA A 61 -0.92 -18.30 7.89
N GLY A 62 0.40 -18.27 8.08
CA GLY A 62 1.09 -17.26 8.89
C GLY A 62 2.35 -16.72 8.19
N PHE A 63 2.67 -15.47 8.47
CA PHE A 63 3.80 -14.76 7.86
C PHE A 63 4.92 -14.56 8.88
N PHE A 64 5.99 -15.31 8.71
CA PHE A 64 7.12 -15.36 9.63
C PHE A 64 8.34 -14.67 9.05
N THR A 65 9.10 -13.94 9.88
CA THR A 65 10.41 -13.41 9.47
C THR A 65 11.49 -14.50 9.51
N ALA A 66 12.56 -14.29 8.75
CA ALA A 66 13.68 -15.25 8.69
C ALA A 66 14.31 -15.52 10.07
N SER A 67 14.25 -14.56 11.01
CA SER A 67 14.75 -14.72 12.39
C SER A 67 13.96 -15.73 13.21
N GLN A 68 12.74 -16.07 12.80
CA GLN A 68 11.88 -17.02 13.50
C GLN A 68 12.13 -18.50 13.11
N PHE A 69 13.04 -18.75 12.18
CA PHE A 69 13.46 -20.10 11.76
C PHE A 69 14.81 -20.48 12.37
N GLN A 70 15.05 -21.77 12.56
CA GLN A 70 16.40 -22.27 12.77
C GLN A 70 17.15 -22.29 11.43
N ARG A 71 18.46 -22.18 11.48
CA ARG A 71 19.29 -22.20 10.28
C ARG A 71 19.17 -23.56 9.58
N GLY A 72 18.70 -23.55 8.33
CA GLY A 72 18.53 -24.75 7.52
C GLY A 72 17.17 -25.44 7.68
N GLU A 73 16.28 -24.98 8.56
CA GLU A 73 14.95 -25.57 8.75
C GLU A 73 13.88 -24.86 7.93
N ASN A 74 12.84 -25.62 7.59
CA ASN A 74 11.69 -25.11 6.85
C ASN A 74 10.51 -24.69 7.74
N GLU A 75 10.52 -25.11 9.01
CA GLU A 75 9.50 -24.77 9.99
C GLU A 75 9.96 -23.67 10.96
N PRO A 76 9.06 -22.78 11.39
CA PRO A 76 9.37 -21.83 12.44
C PRO A 76 9.73 -22.55 13.75
N ARG A 77 10.56 -21.92 14.58
CA ARG A 77 10.88 -22.43 15.91
C ARG A 77 9.60 -22.65 16.72
N ALA A 78 9.59 -23.71 17.50
CA ALA A 78 8.46 -24.06 18.35
C ALA A 78 8.02 -22.87 19.23
N GLY A 79 6.73 -22.63 19.33
CA GLY A 79 6.15 -21.55 20.14
C GLY A 79 6.12 -20.17 19.49
N GLN A 80 6.77 -19.95 18.35
CA GLN A 80 6.74 -18.67 17.65
C GLN A 80 5.36 -18.38 17.05
N LEU A 81 4.89 -17.13 17.20
CA LEU A 81 3.75 -16.60 16.47
C LEU A 81 4.25 -15.86 15.22
N PRO A 82 3.49 -15.85 14.12
CA PRO A 82 3.89 -15.15 12.90
C PRO A 82 4.00 -13.64 13.15
N GLU A 83 5.22 -13.10 13.09
CA GLU A 83 5.52 -11.70 13.39
C GLU A 83 4.86 -10.71 12.43
N ARG A 84 4.48 -11.17 11.24
CA ARG A 84 3.85 -10.36 10.19
C ARG A 84 2.35 -10.61 10.04
N GLY A 85 1.73 -11.26 11.03
CA GLY A 85 0.30 -11.59 11.00
C GLY A 85 -0.01 -12.92 10.35
N CYS A 86 -1.28 -13.20 10.18
CA CYS A 86 -1.78 -14.44 9.59
C CYS A 86 -2.67 -14.18 8.37
N ALA A 87 -3.10 -15.25 7.70
CA ALA A 87 -4.09 -15.18 6.64
C ALA A 87 -5.30 -16.06 6.93
N GLU A 88 -6.46 -15.59 6.52
CA GLU A 88 -7.70 -16.34 6.39
C GLU A 88 -8.09 -16.42 4.93
N ILE A 89 -8.21 -17.62 4.40
CA ILE A 89 -8.39 -17.91 2.98
C ILE A 89 -9.72 -18.59 2.76
N LYS A 90 -10.50 -18.09 1.82
CA LYS A 90 -11.78 -18.69 1.46
C LYS A 90 -11.90 -18.90 -0.05
N SER A 91 -12.93 -19.63 -0.45
CA SER A 91 -13.26 -19.88 -1.84
C SER A 91 -13.43 -18.57 -2.64
N THR A 92 -13.09 -18.60 -3.93
CA THR A 92 -13.29 -17.46 -4.88
C THR A 92 -14.72 -16.92 -4.94
N ARG A 93 -15.69 -17.70 -4.47
CA ARG A 93 -17.11 -17.31 -4.41
C ARG A 93 -17.47 -16.41 -3.26
N GLU A 94 -16.68 -16.44 -2.19
CA GLU A 94 -16.99 -15.71 -0.97
C GLU A 94 -16.60 -14.24 -1.08
N ASP A 95 -17.27 -13.41 -0.30
CA ASP A 95 -17.00 -11.98 -0.22
C ASP A 95 -15.99 -11.71 0.90
N VAL A 96 -14.83 -11.13 0.58
CA VAL A 96 -13.77 -10.82 1.55
C VAL A 96 -14.25 -9.87 2.66
N LEU A 97 -15.21 -8.99 2.38
CA LEU A 97 -15.77 -8.08 3.40
C LEU A 97 -16.62 -8.85 4.42
N LYS A 98 -17.35 -9.88 3.97
CA LYS A 98 -18.10 -10.76 4.88
C LYS A 98 -17.18 -11.65 5.70
N ILE A 99 -16.12 -12.19 5.08
CA ILE A 99 -15.11 -12.99 5.80
C ILE A 99 -14.44 -12.11 6.86
N ALA A 100 -14.05 -10.89 6.50
CA ALA A 100 -13.42 -9.92 7.39
C ALA A 100 -14.26 -9.57 8.62
N ALA A 101 -15.58 -9.56 8.49
CA ALA A 101 -16.52 -9.28 9.58
C ALA A 101 -16.81 -10.51 10.48
N SER A 102 -16.19 -11.67 10.23
CA SER A 102 -16.43 -12.90 10.99
C SER A 102 -15.80 -12.84 12.39
N GLU A 103 -16.40 -13.56 13.33
CA GLU A 103 -15.84 -13.76 14.68
C GLU A 103 -14.44 -14.43 14.64
N GLN A 104 -14.20 -15.29 13.67
CA GLN A 104 -12.92 -15.97 13.48
C GLN A 104 -11.81 -14.95 13.16
N VAL A 105 -12.06 -14.05 12.21
CA VAL A 105 -11.10 -13.01 11.85
C VAL A 105 -10.89 -12.04 13.02
N ALA A 106 -11.93 -11.71 13.78
CA ALA A 106 -11.80 -10.88 14.98
C ALA A 106 -10.87 -11.55 16.03
N LYS A 107 -11.02 -12.85 16.27
CA LYS A 107 -10.12 -13.62 17.17
C LYS A 107 -8.68 -13.64 16.66
N TYR A 108 -8.49 -13.82 15.35
CA TYR A 108 -7.17 -13.79 14.75
C TYR A 108 -6.52 -12.42 14.84
N LEU A 109 -7.27 -11.37 14.58
CA LEU A 109 -6.78 -9.99 14.71
C LEU A 109 -6.32 -9.69 16.14
N GLU A 110 -7.09 -10.16 17.12
CA GLU A 110 -6.72 -9.95 18.53
C GLU A 110 -5.41 -10.65 18.88
N PHE A 111 -5.22 -11.87 18.38
CA PHE A 111 -4.09 -12.72 18.75
C PHE A 111 -2.83 -12.47 17.90
N TYR A 112 -2.99 -12.25 16.58
CA TYR A 112 -1.89 -12.12 15.63
C TYR A 112 -1.61 -10.66 15.22
N GLY A 113 -2.47 -9.72 15.60
CA GLY A 113 -2.29 -8.28 15.35
C GLY A 113 -2.62 -7.82 13.94
N ALA A 114 -2.59 -8.70 12.95
CA ALA A 114 -2.99 -8.43 11.57
C ALA A 114 -3.49 -9.69 10.88
N VAL A 115 -4.47 -9.54 9.99
CA VAL A 115 -5.05 -10.63 9.21
C VAL A 115 -5.16 -10.22 7.75
N LEU A 116 -4.54 -10.99 6.87
CA LEU A 116 -4.78 -10.90 5.42
C LEU A 116 -5.93 -11.83 5.07
N VAL A 117 -7.09 -11.25 4.79
CA VAL A 117 -8.24 -12.00 4.30
C VAL A 117 -8.21 -12.07 2.79
N THR A 118 -8.39 -13.27 2.22
CA THR A 118 -8.42 -13.43 0.76
C THR A 118 -9.36 -14.54 0.31
N ASN A 119 -9.91 -14.36 -0.87
CA ASN A 119 -10.62 -15.38 -1.65
C ASN A 119 -9.89 -15.68 -2.98
N TYR A 120 -8.56 -15.54 -3.01
CA TYR A 120 -7.67 -15.69 -4.16
C TYR A 120 -7.76 -14.61 -5.25
N ARG A 121 -8.88 -13.92 -5.40
CA ARG A 121 -9.10 -12.83 -6.37
C ARG A 121 -9.18 -11.44 -5.73
N ASP A 122 -9.37 -11.39 -4.44
CA ASP A 122 -9.51 -10.16 -3.65
C ASP A 122 -8.76 -10.33 -2.33
N PHE A 123 -7.98 -9.35 -1.96
CA PHE A 123 -7.09 -9.37 -0.80
C PHE A 123 -7.41 -8.16 0.08
N LEU A 124 -7.65 -8.39 1.35
CA LEU A 124 -7.99 -7.35 2.33
C LEU A 124 -7.13 -7.50 3.58
N LEU A 125 -6.29 -6.52 3.86
CA LEU A 125 -5.53 -6.45 5.10
C LEU A 125 -6.38 -5.78 6.18
N ILE A 126 -6.49 -6.46 7.32
CA ILE A 126 -7.17 -5.97 8.53
C ILE A 126 -6.11 -5.78 9.61
N GLY A 127 -6.16 -4.66 10.27
CA GLY A 127 -5.34 -4.32 11.44
C GLY A 127 -6.16 -3.68 12.54
N LYS A 128 -5.49 -3.07 13.51
CA LYS A 128 -6.12 -2.30 14.59
C LYS A 128 -5.88 -0.80 14.39
N ASP A 129 -6.92 -0.01 14.65
CA ASP A 129 -6.80 1.44 14.72
C ASP A 129 -6.11 1.88 16.03
N ALA A 130 -6.02 3.20 16.26
CA ALA A 130 -5.40 3.78 17.46
C ALA A 130 -6.15 3.42 18.76
N HIS A 131 -7.40 2.97 18.67
CA HIS A 131 -8.26 2.57 19.80
C HIS A 131 -8.31 1.04 19.96
N GLY A 132 -7.53 0.29 19.17
CA GLY A 132 -7.51 -1.18 19.20
C GLY A 132 -8.67 -1.84 18.46
N LYS A 133 -9.53 -1.08 17.78
CA LYS A 133 -10.66 -1.58 17.01
C LYS A 133 -10.21 -2.06 15.62
N ALA A 134 -10.87 -3.11 15.12
CA ALA A 134 -10.60 -3.63 13.77
C ALA A 134 -10.83 -2.55 12.70
N GLU A 135 -9.86 -2.40 11.82
CA GLU A 135 -9.87 -1.46 10.70
C GLU A 135 -9.42 -2.16 9.42
N HIS A 136 -10.12 -1.87 8.31
CA HIS A 136 -9.65 -2.25 6.98
C HIS A 136 -8.49 -1.34 6.59
N LEU A 137 -7.28 -1.91 6.47
CA LEU A 137 -6.08 -1.14 6.17
C LEU A 137 -5.90 -0.96 4.67
N GLU A 138 -5.86 -2.05 3.92
CA GLU A 138 -5.64 -2.03 2.47
C GLU A 138 -6.44 -3.13 1.78
N ARG A 139 -6.90 -2.88 0.54
CA ARG A 139 -7.60 -3.87 -0.27
C ARG A 139 -7.07 -3.87 -1.69
N PHE A 140 -6.96 -5.05 -2.27
CA PHE A 140 -6.52 -5.25 -3.66
C PHE A 140 -7.40 -6.27 -4.38
N PRO A 141 -8.41 -5.85 -5.13
CA PRO A 141 -9.23 -6.72 -5.97
C PRO A 141 -8.61 -6.85 -7.37
N PHE A 142 -8.53 -8.07 -7.90
CA PHE A 142 -8.17 -8.31 -9.30
C PHE A 142 -9.37 -8.20 -10.24
N ALA A 143 -10.57 -8.47 -9.75
CA ALA A 143 -11.81 -8.38 -10.49
C ALA A 143 -12.99 -8.14 -9.53
N GLU A 144 -14.03 -7.48 -10.04
CA GLU A 144 -15.25 -7.16 -9.28
C GLU A 144 -16.05 -8.42 -8.91
N SER A 145 -16.03 -9.45 -9.76
CA SER A 145 -16.79 -10.68 -9.55
C SER A 145 -15.96 -11.95 -9.81
N GLU A 146 -16.42 -13.08 -9.26
CA GLU A 146 -15.84 -14.40 -9.56
C GLU A 146 -15.90 -14.73 -11.05
N ALA A 147 -17.01 -14.41 -11.69
CA ALA A 147 -17.21 -14.70 -13.11
C ALA A 147 -16.23 -13.93 -14.00
N GLU A 148 -16.02 -12.64 -13.71
CA GLU A 148 -15.04 -11.81 -14.41
C GLU A 148 -13.61 -12.33 -14.16
N PHE A 149 -13.25 -12.63 -12.93
CA PHE A 149 -11.94 -13.17 -12.59
C PHE A 149 -11.63 -14.43 -13.41
N TRP A 150 -12.51 -15.43 -13.38
CA TRP A 150 -12.28 -16.67 -14.11
C TRP A 150 -12.32 -16.49 -15.64
N LYS A 151 -13.10 -15.54 -16.14
CA LYS A 151 -13.09 -15.18 -17.56
C LYS A 151 -11.71 -14.69 -17.99
N GLU A 152 -11.14 -13.73 -17.27
CA GLU A 152 -9.84 -13.13 -17.59
C GLU A 152 -8.69 -14.14 -17.41
N VAL A 153 -8.65 -14.86 -16.28
CA VAL A 153 -7.60 -15.85 -15.98
C VAL A 153 -7.61 -17.01 -16.98
N ARG A 154 -8.78 -17.45 -17.42
CA ARG A 154 -8.88 -18.52 -18.42
C ARG A 154 -8.55 -18.06 -19.82
N ALA A 155 -8.83 -16.82 -20.17
CA ALA A 155 -8.49 -16.26 -21.46
C ALA A 155 -6.97 -16.14 -21.65
N ASP A 156 -6.30 -15.43 -20.75
CA ASP A 156 -4.84 -15.33 -20.73
C ASP A 156 -4.35 -14.91 -19.33
N ALA A 157 -3.96 -15.89 -18.53
CA ALA A 157 -3.45 -15.68 -17.19
C ALA A 157 -2.22 -14.77 -17.14
N SER A 158 -1.34 -14.84 -18.14
CA SER A 158 -0.12 -14.03 -18.18
C SER A 158 -0.40 -12.58 -18.55
N ALA A 159 -1.26 -12.34 -19.52
CA ALA A 159 -1.70 -10.99 -19.89
C ALA A 159 -2.51 -10.35 -18.75
N PHE A 160 -3.34 -11.12 -18.04
CA PHE A 160 -4.07 -10.64 -16.88
C PHE A 160 -3.13 -10.28 -15.74
N ALA A 161 -2.14 -11.12 -15.43
CA ALA A 161 -1.11 -10.84 -14.42
C ALA A 161 -0.31 -9.56 -14.74
N ALA A 162 0.06 -9.35 -15.99
CA ALA A 162 0.85 -8.19 -16.41
C ALA A 162 0.15 -6.84 -16.10
N LYS A 163 -1.18 -6.82 -16.02
CA LYS A 163 -1.95 -5.61 -15.65
C LYS A 163 -1.70 -5.18 -14.20
N PHE A 164 -1.34 -6.12 -13.31
CA PHE A 164 -1.28 -5.91 -11.86
C PHE A 164 0.09 -6.19 -11.24
N GLU A 165 1.05 -6.67 -11.99
CA GLU A 165 2.34 -7.19 -11.46
C GLU A 165 3.01 -6.21 -10.50
N THR A 166 3.17 -4.96 -10.90
CA THR A 166 3.84 -3.94 -10.07
C THR A 166 3.00 -3.54 -8.87
N SER A 167 1.72 -3.22 -9.09
CA SER A 167 0.83 -2.73 -8.03
C SER A 167 0.53 -3.81 -6.99
N PHE A 168 0.38 -5.08 -7.41
CA PHE A 168 0.20 -6.19 -6.48
C PHE A 168 1.47 -6.53 -5.69
N ALA A 169 2.64 -6.52 -6.33
CA ALA A 169 3.91 -6.70 -5.64
C ALA A 169 4.12 -5.64 -4.54
N GLU A 170 3.76 -4.39 -4.84
CA GLU A 170 3.79 -3.30 -3.86
C GLU A 170 2.79 -3.49 -2.73
N PHE A 171 1.56 -3.90 -3.05
CA PHE A 171 0.53 -4.23 -2.07
C PHE A 171 1.01 -5.32 -1.10
N ILE A 172 1.46 -6.47 -1.59
CA ILE A 172 1.96 -7.57 -0.74
C ILE A 172 3.14 -7.13 0.12
N LYS A 173 4.05 -6.32 -0.42
CA LYS A 173 5.15 -5.77 0.37
C LYS A 173 4.66 -4.84 1.47
N ARG A 174 3.65 -4.00 1.23
CA ARG A 174 3.02 -3.18 2.26
C ARG A 174 2.34 -4.03 3.33
N VAL A 175 1.64 -5.10 2.93
CA VAL A 175 1.04 -6.09 3.85
C VAL A 175 2.10 -6.65 4.80
N PHE A 176 3.22 -7.14 4.29
CA PHE A 176 4.28 -7.72 5.13
C PHE A 176 5.01 -6.72 6.02
N LEU A 177 4.97 -5.44 5.68
CA LEU A 177 5.67 -4.37 6.38
C LEU A 177 4.74 -3.42 7.15
N HIS A 178 3.43 -3.68 7.19
CA HIS A 178 2.43 -2.73 7.71
C HIS A 178 2.68 -2.25 9.14
N ALA A 179 3.22 -3.12 10.03
CA ALA A 179 3.49 -2.80 11.44
C ALA A 179 4.97 -2.56 11.75
N VAL A 180 5.86 -2.58 10.75
CA VAL A 180 7.30 -2.41 10.96
C VAL A 180 7.62 -0.95 11.30
N PRO A 181 8.34 -0.67 12.42
CA PRO A 181 8.84 0.67 12.68
C PRO A 181 9.78 1.16 11.57
N LEU A 182 9.62 2.40 11.15
CA LEU A 182 10.39 2.98 10.06
C LEU A 182 11.52 3.86 10.62
N THR A 183 12.75 3.49 10.31
CA THR A 183 13.96 4.17 10.82
C THR A 183 14.85 4.72 9.71
N LYS A 184 14.52 4.40 8.43
CA LYS A 184 15.33 4.77 7.27
C LYS A 184 14.53 5.63 6.30
N PRO A 185 15.12 6.74 5.83
CA PRO A 185 14.48 7.60 4.83
C PRO A 185 14.07 6.85 3.55
N GLU A 186 14.89 5.87 3.12
CA GLU A 186 14.63 5.07 1.91
C GLU A 186 13.37 4.21 2.03
N ASP A 187 13.10 3.67 3.22
CA ASP A 187 11.92 2.85 3.46
C ASP A 187 10.66 3.73 3.47
N VAL A 188 10.72 4.89 4.12
CA VAL A 188 9.63 5.89 4.09
C VAL A 188 9.35 6.35 2.65
N ALA A 189 10.40 6.71 1.91
CA ALA A 189 10.30 7.12 0.51
C ALA A 189 9.66 6.03 -0.35
N TRP A 190 10.02 4.76 -0.11
CA TRP A 190 9.43 3.64 -0.85
C TRP A 190 7.91 3.53 -0.61
N PHE A 191 7.47 3.63 0.66
CA PHE A 191 6.03 3.59 0.99
C PHE A 191 5.26 4.72 0.32
N LEU A 192 5.74 5.95 0.48
CA LEU A 192 5.08 7.13 -0.11
C LEU A 192 5.03 7.05 -1.63
N ALA A 193 6.10 6.57 -2.24
CA ALA A 193 6.17 6.36 -3.68
C ALA A 193 5.19 5.30 -4.19
N SER A 194 5.03 4.21 -3.44
CA SER A 194 4.07 3.15 -3.75
C SER A 194 2.64 3.70 -3.77
N TYR A 195 2.24 4.46 -2.73
CA TYR A 195 0.92 5.10 -2.71
C TYR A 195 0.76 6.20 -3.78
N ALA A 196 1.82 6.94 -4.09
CA ALA A 196 1.78 7.94 -5.16
C ALA A 196 1.58 7.32 -6.55
N ARG A 197 2.17 6.13 -6.82
CA ARG A 197 1.93 5.38 -8.06
C ARG A 197 0.48 4.90 -8.15
N GLU A 198 -0.05 4.33 -7.08
CA GLU A 198 -1.44 3.91 -7.02
C GLU A 198 -2.39 5.11 -7.19
N ALA A 199 -2.09 6.24 -6.55
CA ALA A 199 -2.84 7.49 -6.72
C ALA A 199 -2.83 7.98 -8.18
N LYS A 200 -1.68 7.88 -8.87
CA LYS A 200 -1.58 8.21 -10.30
C LYS A 200 -2.48 7.33 -11.16
N GLU A 201 -2.49 6.01 -10.92
CA GLU A 201 -3.38 5.08 -11.62
C GLU A 201 -4.86 5.41 -11.38
N GLN A 202 -5.24 5.79 -10.15
CA GLN A 202 -6.61 6.20 -9.84
C GLN A 202 -6.99 7.48 -10.57
N VAL A 203 -6.11 8.48 -10.62
CA VAL A 203 -6.32 9.73 -11.37
C VAL A 203 -6.45 9.46 -12.88
N GLU A 204 -5.68 8.53 -13.42
CA GLU A 204 -5.79 8.14 -14.83
C GLU A 204 -7.13 7.48 -15.16
N ARG A 205 -7.63 6.62 -14.27
CA ARG A 205 -8.98 6.01 -14.42
C ARG A 205 -10.10 7.03 -14.27
N ALA A 206 -9.88 8.09 -13.50
CA ALA A 206 -10.85 9.13 -13.17
C ALA A 206 -10.85 10.32 -14.13
N LYS A 207 -10.19 10.24 -15.30
CA LYS A 207 -9.93 11.36 -16.23
C LYS A 207 -11.16 12.19 -16.60
N ASP A 208 -12.33 11.57 -16.65
CA ASP A 208 -13.60 12.20 -17.07
C ASP A 208 -14.43 12.70 -15.88
N LEU A 209 -13.96 12.55 -14.63
CA LEU A 209 -14.72 12.99 -13.47
C LEU A 209 -14.66 14.52 -13.31
N PRO A 210 -15.82 15.18 -13.00
CA PRO A 210 -15.88 16.62 -12.77
C PRO A 210 -14.95 17.10 -11.65
N SER A 211 -14.74 16.27 -10.62
CA SER A 211 -13.82 16.58 -9.52
C SER A 211 -12.37 16.71 -9.98
N LEU A 212 -11.93 15.90 -10.95
CA LEU A 212 -10.59 16.02 -11.51
C LEU A 212 -10.45 17.29 -12.35
N GLN A 213 -11.48 17.63 -13.11
CA GLN A 213 -11.49 18.88 -13.90
C GLN A 213 -11.49 20.13 -12.99
N ALA A 214 -12.18 20.08 -11.85
CA ALA A 214 -12.12 21.16 -10.86
C ALA A 214 -10.70 21.33 -10.30
N LEU A 215 -10.03 20.24 -9.92
CA LEU A 215 -8.64 20.27 -9.45
C LEU A 215 -7.67 20.77 -10.52
N ARG A 216 -7.90 20.40 -11.79
CA ARG A 216 -7.13 20.89 -12.92
C ARG A 216 -7.21 22.43 -13.02
N LYS A 217 -8.44 22.96 -13.03
CA LYS A 217 -8.66 24.40 -13.08
C LYS A 217 -7.97 25.12 -11.92
N THR A 218 -8.10 24.59 -10.72
CA THR A 218 -7.43 25.11 -9.52
C THR A 218 -5.91 25.19 -9.70
N LEU A 219 -5.29 24.10 -10.22
CA LEU A 219 -3.85 24.08 -10.48
C LEU A 219 -3.43 25.04 -11.59
N GLU A 220 -4.21 25.15 -12.67
CA GLU A 220 -3.96 26.10 -13.77
C GLU A 220 -3.98 27.56 -13.27
N GLU A 221 -4.96 27.90 -12.45
CA GLU A 221 -5.08 29.23 -11.85
C GLU A 221 -3.91 29.52 -10.89
N ALA A 222 -3.57 28.57 -10.03
CA ALA A 222 -2.51 28.75 -9.04
C ALA A 222 -1.11 28.81 -9.66
N LEU A 223 -0.87 28.10 -10.76
CA LEU A 223 0.42 28.08 -11.46
C LEU A 223 0.53 29.14 -12.57
N GLY A 224 -0.58 29.80 -12.92
CA GLY A 224 -0.62 30.80 -14.01
C GLY A 224 -0.35 30.20 -15.40
N MET A 225 -0.75 28.91 -15.60
CA MET A 225 -0.50 28.17 -16.84
C MET A 225 -1.70 27.29 -17.21
N THR A 226 -1.72 26.78 -18.45
CA THR A 226 -2.78 25.88 -18.93
C THR A 226 -2.18 24.54 -19.34
N PHE A 227 -2.77 23.44 -18.91
CA PHE A 227 -2.36 22.10 -19.32
C PHE A 227 -3.01 21.73 -20.66
N ARG A 228 -2.25 21.70 -21.76
CA ARG A 228 -2.76 21.46 -23.12
C ARG A 228 -2.16 20.17 -23.70
N GLY A 229 -3.00 19.42 -24.43
CA GLY A 229 -2.59 18.19 -25.12
C GLY A 229 -2.17 17.06 -24.16
N GLU A 230 -1.62 15.99 -24.70
CA GLU A 230 -1.22 14.81 -23.91
C GLU A 230 -0.10 15.10 -22.92
N GLU A 231 0.89 15.93 -23.31
CA GLU A 231 1.97 16.35 -22.41
C GLU A 231 1.45 17.19 -21.25
N GLY A 232 0.50 18.11 -21.51
CA GLY A 232 -0.18 18.89 -20.48
C GLY A 232 -0.98 18.04 -19.52
N GLU A 233 -1.68 17.01 -20.01
CA GLU A 233 -2.39 16.04 -19.19
C GLU A 233 -1.44 15.26 -18.27
N HIS A 234 -0.34 14.76 -18.83
CA HIS A 234 0.68 14.04 -18.04
C HIS A 234 1.29 14.97 -16.97
N PHE A 235 1.58 16.23 -17.34
CA PHE A 235 2.14 17.20 -16.41
C PHE A 235 1.16 17.57 -15.30
N PHE A 236 -0.13 17.78 -15.63
CA PHE A 236 -1.19 18.02 -14.65
C PHE A 236 -1.27 16.92 -13.61
N ARG A 237 -1.41 15.65 -14.05
CA ARG A 237 -1.53 14.50 -13.15
C ARG A 237 -0.30 14.32 -12.27
N SER A 238 0.88 14.47 -12.86
CA SER A 238 2.13 14.42 -12.11
C SER A 238 2.21 15.51 -11.07
N THR A 239 1.83 16.76 -11.43
CA THR A 239 1.83 17.90 -10.52
C THR A 239 0.85 17.71 -9.37
N LEU A 240 -0.37 17.23 -9.66
CA LEU A 240 -1.37 16.96 -8.62
C LEU A 240 -0.84 15.94 -7.59
N ILE A 241 -0.37 14.79 -8.05
CA ILE A 241 0.12 13.72 -7.16
C ILE A 241 1.35 14.19 -6.37
N GLN A 242 2.27 14.88 -7.03
CA GLN A 242 3.45 15.44 -6.38
C GLN A 242 3.08 16.46 -5.30
N THR A 243 2.18 17.40 -5.61
CA THR A 243 1.72 18.41 -4.64
C THR A 243 1.15 17.75 -3.40
N LEU A 244 0.34 16.68 -3.57
CA LEU A 244 -0.27 15.97 -2.45
C LEU A 244 0.79 15.24 -1.62
N PHE A 245 1.54 14.32 -2.21
CA PHE A 245 2.43 13.43 -1.44
C PHE A 245 3.68 14.13 -0.90
N TYR A 246 4.27 15.05 -1.67
CA TYR A 246 5.39 15.85 -1.16
C TYR A 246 4.93 16.91 -0.17
N GLY A 247 3.75 17.49 -0.37
CA GLY A 247 3.14 18.40 0.60
C GLY A 247 2.96 17.72 1.95
N VAL A 248 2.38 16.52 1.97
CA VAL A 248 2.20 15.72 3.20
C VAL A 248 3.55 15.39 3.85
N PHE A 249 4.53 14.90 3.08
CA PHE A 249 5.86 14.56 3.62
C PHE A 249 6.60 15.79 4.16
N SER A 250 6.61 16.88 3.40
CA SER A 250 7.28 18.13 3.84
C SER A 250 6.64 18.70 5.09
N ALA A 251 5.31 18.71 5.15
CA ALA A 251 4.57 19.12 6.32
C ALA A 251 4.88 18.24 7.54
N TRP A 252 4.94 16.91 7.35
CA TRP A 252 5.33 15.99 8.40
C TRP A 252 6.75 16.26 8.91
N VAL A 253 7.73 16.50 8.03
CA VAL A 253 9.11 16.85 8.43
C VAL A 253 9.13 18.10 9.30
N LEU A 254 8.43 19.16 8.89
CA LEU A 254 8.37 20.41 9.63
C LEU A 254 7.62 20.28 10.95
N TRP A 255 6.50 19.57 10.94
CA TRP A 255 5.70 19.24 12.12
C TRP A 255 6.50 18.41 13.14
N SER A 256 7.22 17.38 12.67
CA SER A 256 8.01 16.48 13.53
C SER A 256 9.13 17.15 14.30
N LYS A 257 9.62 18.30 13.83
CA LYS A 257 10.64 19.10 14.52
C LYS A 257 10.10 19.91 15.70
N LYS A 258 8.78 20.13 15.73
CA LYS A 258 8.12 20.97 16.74
C LYS A 258 7.37 20.15 17.79
N ASN A 259 7.00 18.92 17.46
CA ASN A 259 6.07 18.10 18.23
C ASN A 259 6.76 16.88 18.83
N GLU A 260 6.27 16.41 19.97
CA GLU A 260 6.84 15.28 20.72
C GLU A 260 6.63 13.94 20.00
N ALA A 261 7.26 12.89 20.51
CA ALA A 261 7.32 11.59 19.81
C ALA A 261 5.97 10.87 19.77
N ASP A 262 5.12 11.07 20.75
CA ASP A 262 3.80 10.45 20.92
C ASP A 262 2.66 11.19 20.22
N GLU A 263 2.88 12.46 19.81
CA GLU A 263 1.92 13.19 19.02
C GLU A 263 1.75 12.58 17.62
N LYS A 264 0.54 12.65 17.09
CA LYS A 264 0.21 12.10 15.76
C LYS A 264 -0.01 13.21 14.75
N PHE A 265 0.65 13.09 13.62
CA PHE A 265 0.46 13.97 12.47
C PHE A 265 -0.84 13.63 11.75
N ASP A 266 -1.54 14.67 11.25
CA ASP A 266 -2.69 14.53 10.36
C ASP A 266 -2.44 15.30 9.05
N TRP A 267 -2.46 14.60 7.92
CA TRP A 267 -2.25 15.19 6.60
C TRP A 267 -3.25 16.30 6.24
N ARG A 268 -4.44 16.30 6.87
CA ARG A 268 -5.47 17.33 6.65
C ARG A 268 -5.04 18.70 7.17
N THR A 269 -4.16 18.72 8.13
CA THR A 269 -3.59 19.95 8.70
C THR A 269 -2.25 20.35 8.06
N ALA A 270 -1.78 19.58 7.07
CA ALA A 270 -0.46 19.77 6.46
C ALA A 270 -0.21 21.19 5.92
N SER A 271 -1.25 21.86 5.37
CA SER A 271 -1.11 23.23 4.87
C SER A 271 -0.65 24.23 5.93
N HIS A 272 -0.98 24.01 7.20
CA HIS A 272 -0.59 24.88 8.32
C HIS A 272 0.88 24.71 8.72
N GLU A 273 1.48 23.58 8.36
CA GLU A 273 2.89 23.28 8.66
C GLU A 273 3.83 23.78 7.56
N LEU A 274 3.34 23.94 6.33
CA LEU A 274 4.15 24.36 5.19
C LEU A 274 4.53 25.84 5.32
N LYS A 275 5.85 26.13 5.31
CA LYS A 275 6.37 27.48 5.53
C LYS A 275 6.29 28.39 4.32
N VAL A 276 6.26 27.84 3.10
CA VAL A 276 6.20 28.62 1.87
C VAL A 276 4.75 28.95 1.55
N PRO A 277 4.30 30.22 1.65
CA PRO A 277 2.88 30.57 1.55
C PRO A 277 2.20 30.11 0.26
N MET A 278 2.89 30.25 -0.88
CA MET A 278 2.36 29.82 -2.18
C MET A 278 2.12 28.30 -2.21
N ILE A 279 3.01 27.53 -1.62
CA ILE A 279 2.91 26.06 -1.59
C ILE A 279 1.83 25.61 -0.59
N ALA A 280 1.76 26.27 0.57
CA ALA A 280 0.70 26.03 1.55
C ALA A 280 -0.68 26.31 0.94
N ALA A 281 -0.83 27.44 0.22
CA ALA A 281 -2.06 27.77 -0.47
C ALA A 281 -2.40 26.76 -1.57
N LEU A 282 -1.43 26.36 -2.39
CA LEU A 282 -1.61 25.36 -3.44
C LEU A 282 -2.04 24.01 -2.84
N TYR A 283 -1.33 23.56 -1.81
CA TYR A 283 -1.67 22.32 -1.10
C TYR A 283 -3.09 22.39 -0.53
N TYR A 284 -3.43 23.46 0.17
CA TYR A 284 -4.76 23.66 0.74
C TYR A 284 -5.88 23.53 -0.30
N GLN A 285 -5.67 24.11 -1.49
CA GLN A 285 -6.67 24.06 -2.57
C GLN A 285 -6.82 22.67 -3.19
N VAL A 286 -5.72 21.90 -3.35
CA VAL A 286 -5.78 20.57 -3.98
C VAL A 286 -6.08 19.44 -2.98
N ALA A 287 -5.79 19.64 -1.70
CA ALA A 287 -6.00 18.64 -0.65
C ALA A 287 -7.42 18.67 -0.04
N GLU A 288 -8.39 19.27 -0.74
CA GLU A 288 -9.79 19.32 -0.30
C GLU A 288 -10.38 17.90 -0.24
N PRO A 289 -10.77 17.39 0.96
CA PRO A 289 -11.13 15.99 1.14
C PRO A 289 -12.33 15.52 0.32
N THR A 290 -13.33 16.40 0.08
CA THR A 290 -14.55 16.05 -0.67
C THR A 290 -14.23 15.75 -2.14
N GLN A 291 -13.32 16.51 -2.75
CA GLN A 291 -12.87 16.27 -4.13
C GLN A 291 -11.98 15.03 -4.21
N LEU A 292 -11.03 14.91 -3.29
CA LEU A 292 -10.13 13.77 -3.24
C LEU A 292 -10.84 12.45 -2.97
N LYS A 293 -11.93 12.46 -2.17
CA LYS A 293 -12.73 11.27 -1.89
C LYS A 293 -13.36 10.70 -3.17
N LYS A 294 -13.85 11.55 -4.07
CA LYS A 294 -14.43 11.13 -5.35
C LYS A 294 -13.40 10.48 -6.28
N LEU A 295 -12.13 10.78 -6.09
CA LEU A 295 -10.99 10.22 -6.83
C LEU A 295 -10.35 9.02 -6.12
N GLY A 296 -10.85 8.60 -4.93
CA GLY A 296 -10.23 7.54 -4.13
C GLY A 296 -8.93 7.94 -3.44
N LEU A 297 -8.48 9.19 -3.56
CA LEU A 297 -7.17 9.64 -3.08
C LEU A 297 -7.10 9.82 -1.57
N VAL A 298 -8.23 10.05 -0.90
CA VAL A 298 -8.28 10.23 0.58
C VAL A 298 -7.73 9.00 1.28
N GLU A 299 -8.06 7.80 0.81
CA GLU A 299 -7.58 6.57 1.45
C GLU A 299 -6.07 6.43 1.33
N LEU A 300 -5.50 6.71 0.17
CA LEU A 300 -4.05 6.66 -0.05
C LEU A 300 -3.29 7.70 0.79
N LEU A 301 -3.87 8.88 1.01
CA LEU A 301 -3.33 9.88 1.93
C LEU A 301 -3.44 9.43 3.39
N ASN A 302 -4.54 8.77 3.77
CA ASN A 302 -4.69 8.18 5.10
C ASN A 302 -3.62 7.09 5.34
N GLN A 303 -3.37 6.21 4.36
CA GLN A 303 -2.32 5.20 4.45
C GLN A 303 -0.92 5.84 4.54
N SER A 304 -0.64 6.87 3.74
CA SER A 304 0.59 7.64 3.82
C SER A 304 0.77 8.28 5.21
N ASN A 305 -0.30 8.80 5.77
CA ASN A 305 -0.32 9.36 7.13
C ASN A 305 0.01 8.31 8.20
N LYS A 306 -0.55 7.10 8.09
CA LYS A 306 -0.22 5.98 8.98
C LYS A 306 1.25 5.59 8.87
N VAL A 307 1.81 5.58 7.66
CA VAL A 307 3.25 5.34 7.43
C VAL A 307 4.09 6.40 8.14
N LEU A 308 3.76 7.68 7.98
CA LEU A 308 4.49 8.78 8.62
C LEU A 308 4.42 8.70 10.15
N ASN A 309 3.29 8.29 10.70
CA ASN A 309 3.10 8.13 12.14
C ASN A 309 3.78 6.88 12.75
N ARG A 310 4.36 5.98 11.92
CA ARG A 310 5.19 4.84 12.36
C ARG A 310 6.68 5.15 12.37
N ILE A 311 7.07 6.34 11.93
CA ILE A 311 8.49 6.72 11.84
C ILE A 311 9.02 6.92 13.24
N VAL A 312 10.14 6.26 13.54
CA VAL A 312 10.94 6.50 14.75
C VAL A 312 11.75 7.76 14.51
N LYS A 313 11.20 8.92 14.92
CA LYS A 313 11.69 10.27 14.57
C LYS A 313 13.19 10.41 14.82
N GLN A 314 13.67 10.03 16.00
CA GLN A 314 15.08 10.18 16.39
C GLN A 314 16.03 9.42 15.44
N GLU A 315 15.72 8.18 15.10
CA GLU A 315 16.57 7.39 14.20
C GLU A 315 16.47 7.84 12.75
N PHE A 316 15.27 8.24 12.32
CA PHE A 316 15.04 8.77 10.98
C PHE A 316 15.86 10.04 10.75
N PHE A 317 15.75 11.06 11.61
CA PHE A 317 16.44 12.33 11.45
C PHE A 317 17.97 12.22 11.60
N ARG A 318 18.49 11.21 12.27
CA ARG A 318 19.93 10.93 12.29
C ARG A 318 20.47 10.56 10.89
N LYS A 319 19.64 9.99 10.04
CA LYS A 319 20.00 9.51 8.68
C LYS A 319 19.46 10.41 7.58
N PHE A 320 18.47 11.25 7.88
CA PHE A 320 17.78 12.10 6.93
C PHE A 320 18.55 13.40 6.72
N SER A 321 18.81 13.74 5.46
CA SER A 321 19.36 15.02 5.06
C SER A 321 18.33 15.79 4.22
N GLU A 322 18.00 17.00 4.63
CA GLU A 322 17.04 17.87 3.90
C GLU A 322 17.53 18.19 2.50
N SER A 323 18.84 18.38 2.32
CA SER A 323 19.45 18.61 0.99
C SER A 323 19.28 17.41 0.05
N HIS A 324 19.09 16.21 0.57
CA HIS A 324 18.87 15.00 -0.21
C HIS A 324 17.40 14.53 -0.19
N ALA A 325 16.51 15.24 0.51
CA ALA A 325 15.10 14.84 0.64
C ALA A 325 14.44 14.61 -0.72
N VAL A 326 14.73 15.46 -1.69
CA VAL A 326 14.26 15.32 -3.08
C VAL A 326 14.79 14.05 -3.73
N GLN A 327 16.06 13.68 -3.48
CA GLN A 327 16.67 12.49 -4.05
C GLN A 327 16.02 11.22 -3.51
N TYR A 328 15.67 11.14 -2.22
CA TYR A 328 14.99 9.97 -1.67
C TYR A 328 13.65 9.70 -2.35
N LEU A 329 12.92 10.74 -2.68
CA LEU A 329 11.63 10.64 -3.36
C LEU A 329 11.77 10.48 -4.89
N HIS A 330 12.88 10.94 -5.47
CA HIS A 330 13.13 10.94 -6.91
C HIS A 330 13.63 9.60 -7.45
N PHE A 331 14.56 8.95 -6.75
CA PHE A 331 15.30 7.78 -7.25
C PHE A 331 14.46 6.52 -7.53
N ARG A 332 13.21 6.43 -7.01
CA ARG A 332 12.40 5.21 -7.10
C ARG A 332 11.07 5.36 -7.87
N ASN A 333 10.75 6.54 -8.38
CA ASN A 333 9.38 6.80 -8.83
C ASN A 333 9.15 6.76 -10.35
N GLY A 334 10.20 6.69 -11.19
CA GLY A 334 10.03 6.75 -12.65
C GLY A 334 9.30 7.99 -13.18
N LEU A 335 8.98 8.94 -12.29
CA LEU A 335 8.34 10.21 -12.61
C LEU A 335 9.44 11.24 -12.91
N ASN A 336 9.35 11.94 -14.04
CA ASN A 336 10.38 12.86 -14.51
C ASN A 336 10.28 14.21 -13.77
N PHE A 337 11.09 14.39 -12.72
CA PHE A 337 10.92 15.44 -11.69
C PHE A 337 11.77 16.71 -11.86
N LYS A 338 12.42 16.92 -13.00
CA LYS A 338 13.39 18.00 -13.16
C LYS A 338 12.89 19.40 -12.77
N HIS A 339 11.61 19.69 -12.92
CA HIS A 339 11.05 21.02 -12.61
C HIS A 339 10.58 21.19 -11.15
N PHE A 340 10.18 20.09 -10.48
CA PHE A 340 9.66 20.14 -9.10
C PHE A 340 10.76 20.07 -8.03
N SER A 341 11.96 19.59 -8.35
CA SER A 341 13.09 19.53 -7.41
C SER A 341 13.45 20.94 -6.86
N VAL A 342 13.30 21.98 -7.68
CA VAL A 342 13.53 23.37 -7.28
C VAL A 342 12.49 23.83 -6.25
N ILE A 343 11.24 23.42 -6.41
CA ILE A 343 10.14 23.77 -5.51
C ILE A 343 10.31 23.08 -4.15
N ILE A 344 10.67 21.80 -4.15
CA ILE A 344 10.84 21.01 -2.90
C ILE A 344 12.08 21.46 -2.13
N ASN A 345 13.20 21.73 -2.80
CA ASN A 345 14.37 22.31 -2.13
C ASN A 345 14.02 23.65 -1.48
N ARG A 346 13.17 24.46 -2.10
CA ARG A 346 12.63 25.68 -1.48
C ARG A 346 11.64 25.41 -0.34
N MET A 347 10.92 24.27 -0.37
CA MET A 347 10.02 23.85 0.72
C MET A 347 10.75 23.49 2.02
N LEU A 348 11.95 22.95 1.92
CA LEU A 348 12.71 22.42 3.05
C LEU A 348 13.86 23.33 3.51
N LEU A 349 14.31 24.29 2.67
CA LEU A 349 15.48 25.12 2.91
C LEU A 349 15.16 26.51 3.52
N VAL A 350 13.93 26.76 3.99
CA VAL A 350 13.57 28.03 4.67
C VAL A 350 13.34 27.80 6.16
#